data_bdfb43d020c21afe3699d86661e7b05b
#
_entry.id   bdfb43d020c21afe3699d86661e7b05b
#
_cell.length_a   1.000
_cell.length_b   1.000
_cell.length_c   1.000
_cell.angle_alpha   90.00
_cell.angle_beta   90.00
_cell.angle_gamma   90.00
#
_symmetry.space_group_name_H-M   'P 1'
#
loop_
_entity.id
_entity.type
_entity.pdbx_description
1 polymer ?
#
loop_
_entity_poly.entity_id
_entity_poly.type
_entity_poly.pdbx_seq_one_letter_code
_entity_poly.pdbx_strand_id
1 'polypeptide(L)'
;MSELKNRHDFVLLFDVQDGNPNGDPDAGNLPRIDPETGDGLVTDVSLKRKVRNFILLTQEKKPGFDIFVKEKAVLNSTIAQAYKDLGVDLNEKPKSDKDGKKRNTKGEAQGSEVDQGRAWMCKTFFDVRTFGAVMSTGANAGQVRGPVQLTFARSVTPIVSLEHSITRMAVATEAEAEKQGGDNRTMGRKNTVPYGLYRAHGFVSPHLAQQTGFSSGDLDLLFKAFLNMFELDRSAARGLMSMRKVIVFKHGSELGNAPAHALFDRVQVTPVNGEKPARSFKDYTVKVDTAKLPQGIEVMELAG
;
A
#
# COMPACT_ATOMS: atom_id res chain seq x y z
N MET A 1 1.34 -11.20 21.34
CA MET A 1 0.37 -11.07 20.22
C MET A 1 0.14 -12.47 19.70
N SER A 2 -1.11 -12.83 19.37
CA SER A 2 -1.42 -14.18 18.90
C SER A 2 -0.95 -14.37 17.45
N GLU A 3 -0.46 -15.58 17.18
CA GLU A 3 0.00 -16.01 15.86
C GLU A 3 -1.15 -16.01 14.85
N LEU A 4 -0.87 -15.61 13.62
CA LEU A 4 -1.83 -15.68 12.53
C LEU A 4 -1.83 -17.09 11.91
N LYS A 5 -2.92 -17.83 12.05
CA LYS A 5 -3.05 -19.22 11.61
C LYS A 5 -3.84 -19.42 10.31
N ASN A 6 -4.60 -18.43 9.91
CA ASN A 6 -5.54 -18.55 8.80
C ASN A 6 -5.09 -17.71 7.60
N ARG A 7 -5.21 -18.24 6.40
CA ARG A 7 -5.11 -17.46 5.16
C ARG A 7 -6.29 -16.51 5.04
N HIS A 8 -6.04 -15.30 4.54
CA HIS A 8 -7.09 -14.34 4.20
C HIS A 8 -6.86 -13.84 2.79
N ASP A 9 -7.93 -13.85 1.99
CA ASP A 9 -7.97 -13.17 0.70
C ASP A 9 -9.00 -12.04 0.81
N PHE A 10 -8.77 -10.89 0.19
CA PHE A 10 -9.68 -9.77 0.35
C PHE A 10 -9.79 -8.89 -0.88
N VAL A 11 -10.91 -8.20 -1.00
CA VAL A 11 -11.20 -7.21 -2.03
C VAL A 11 -11.35 -5.84 -1.38
N LEU A 12 -10.66 -4.84 -1.92
CA LEU A 12 -10.82 -3.44 -1.56
C LEU A 12 -11.63 -2.75 -2.65
N LEU A 13 -12.69 -2.06 -2.29
CA LEU A 13 -13.43 -1.17 -3.16
C LEU A 13 -13.31 0.25 -2.61
N PHE A 14 -12.70 1.13 -3.39
CA PHE A 14 -12.54 2.55 -3.03
C PHE A 14 -12.83 3.41 -4.25
N ASP A 15 -13.24 4.64 -4.02
CA ASP A 15 -13.52 5.56 -5.10
C ASP A 15 -12.73 6.86 -5.01
N VAL A 16 -12.75 7.58 -6.11
CA VAL A 16 -12.25 8.95 -6.22
C VAL A 16 -13.30 9.80 -6.91
N GLN A 17 -13.48 11.01 -6.42
CA GLN A 17 -14.29 12.06 -7.05
C GLN A 17 -13.44 13.33 -7.16
N ASP A 18 -13.42 13.91 -8.37
CA ASP A 18 -12.72 15.17 -8.69
C ASP A 18 -11.25 15.19 -8.24
N GLY A 19 -10.56 14.07 -8.39
CA GLY A 19 -9.19 13.91 -7.93
C GLY A 19 -8.34 13.00 -8.80
N ASN A 20 -7.04 13.01 -8.54
CA ASN A 20 -6.08 12.10 -9.15
C ASN A 20 -5.67 11.05 -8.11
N PRO A 21 -6.13 9.80 -8.22
CA PRO A 21 -5.86 8.77 -7.23
C PRO A 21 -4.39 8.31 -7.21
N ASN A 22 -3.75 8.32 -8.40
CA ASN A 22 -2.34 7.91 -8.54
C ASN A 22 -1.76 8.46 -9.85
N GLY A 23 -1.21 9.65 -9.79
CA GLY A 23 -0.58 10.28 -10.94
C GLY A 23 0.67 9.53 -11.42
N ASP A 24 0.92 9.63 -12.72
CA ASP A 24 2.09 9.06 -13.37
C ASP A 24 3.18 10.13 -13.53
N PRO A 25 4.33 10.01 -12.83
CA PRO A 25 5.41 10.98 -12.95
C PRO A 25 5.99 11.06 -14.36
N ASP A 26 5.97 9.95 -15.11
CA ASP A 26 6.51 9.88 -16.47
C ASP A 26 5.53 10.49 -17.51
N ALA A 27 4.27 10.63 -17.16
CA ALA A 27 3.22 11.19 -18.00
C ALA A 27 2.70 12.54 -17.46
N GLY A 28 3.56 13.41 -16.92
CA GLY A 28 3.15 14.73 -16.44
C GLY A 28 2.15 14.69 -15.29
N ASN A 29 2.18 13.65 -14.48
CA ASN A 29 1.27 13.40 -13.35
C ASN A 29 -0.21 13.21 -13.76
N LEU A 30 -0.46 12.75 -14.98
CA LEU A 30 -1.79 12.30 -15.41
C LEU A 30 -2.26 11.10 -14.56
N PRO A 31 -3.57 10.93 -14.33
CA PRO A 31 -4.11 9.68 -13.80
C PRO A 31 -3.65 8.50 -14.68
N ARG A 32 -3.23 7.42 -14.06
CA ARG A 32 -2.81 6.22 -14.78
C ARG A 32 -4.02 5.55 -15.40
N ILE A 33 -3.94 5.26 -16.68
CA ILE A 33 -5.01 4.63 -17.45
C ILE A 33 -4.40 3.50 -18.29
N ASP A 34 -5.09 2.38 -18.34
CA ASP A 34 -4.80 1.31 -19.29
C ASP A 34 -5.25 1.81 -20.70
N PRO A 35 -4.32 1.98 -21.64
CA PRO A 35 -4.65 2.59 -22.94
C PRO A 35 -5.55 1.71 -23.81
N GLU A 36 -5.64 0.42 -23.53
CA GLU A 36 -6.44 -0.52 -24.30
C GLU A 36 -7.91 -0.54 -23.84
N THR A 37 -8.12 -0.53 -22.51
CA THR A 37 -9.47 -0.65 -21.92
C THR A 37 -10.04 0.68 -21.45
N GLY A 38 -9.21 1.69 -21.24
CA GLY A 38 -9.59 2.94 -20.60
C GLY A 38 -9.75 2.85 -19.08
N ASP A 39 -9.43 1.70 -18.49
CA ASP A 39 -9.54 1.52 -17.04
C ASP A 39 -8.48 2.31 -16.29
N GLY A 40 -8.90 3.00 -15.25
CA GLY A 40 -7.98 3.67 -14.33
C GLY A 40 -7.16 2.68 -13.51
N LEU A 41 -5.90 3.02 -13.26
CA LEU A 41 -4.97 2.19 -12.51
C LEU A 41 -4.49 2.92 -11.25
N VAL A 42 -4.42 2.18 -10.13
CA VAL A 42 -3.76 2.62 -8.89
C VAL A 42 -2.79 1.53 -8.47
N THR A 43 -1.52 1.89 -8.32
CA THR A 43 -0.46 0.93 -7.97
C THR A 43 -0.62 0.46 -6.52
N ASP A 44 -0.20 -0.79 -6.26
CA ASP A 44 -0.14 -1.33 -4.90
C ASP A 44 0.78 -0.50 -3.99
N VAL A 45 1.86 0.06 -4.54
CA VAL A 45 2.79 0.96 -3.82
C VAL A 45 2.07 2.20 -3.30
N SER A 46 1.15 2.78 -4.11
CA SER A 46 0.33 3.92 -3.68
C SER A 46 -0.57 3.55 -2.50
N LEU A 47 -1.22 2.39 -2.54
CA LEU A 47 -2.06 1.90 -1.42
C LEU A 47 -1.21 1.61 -0.18
N LYS A 48 -0.08 0.91 -0.34
CA LYS A 48 0.86 0.63 0.75
C LYS A 48 1.39 1.90 1.42
N ARG A 49 1.66 2.97 0.63
CA ARG A 49 2.07 4.27 1.18
C ARG A 49 1.00 4.86 2.10
N LYS A 50 -0.27 4.78 1.72
CA LYS A 50 -1.38 5.30 2.55
C LYS A 50 -1.52 4.52 3.86
N VAL A 51 -1.36 3.20 3.81
CA VAL A 51 -1.29 2.37 5.03
C VAL A 51 -0.13 2.80 5.92
N ARG A 52 1.08 2.99 5.35
CA ARG A 52 2.25 3.48 6.11
C ARG A 52 1.98 4.82 6.78
N ASN A 53 1.39 5.76 6.05
CA ASN A 53 1.03 7.07 6.60
C ASN A 53 0.03 6.95 7.76
N PHE A 54 -0.97 6.08 7.61
CA PHE A 54 -1.94 5.79 8.69
C PHE A 54 -1.25 5.26 9.94
N ILE A 55 -0.33 4.30 9.79
CA ILE A 55 0.42 3.72 10.92
C ILE A 55 1.29 4.78 11.60
N LEU A 56 2.03 5.59 10.83
CA LEU A 56 2.85 6.67 11.37
C LEU A 56 2.03 7.65 12.24
N LEU A 57 0.83 7.99 11.79
CA LEU A 57 -0.04 8.92 12.51
C LEU A 57 -0.71 8.31 13.73
N THR A 58 -1.12 7.04 13.65
CA THR A 58 -1.95 6.42 14.70
C THR A 58 -1.17 5.60 15.72
N GLN A 59 0.04 5.18 15.38
CA GLN A 59 0.92 4.38 16.26
C GLN A 59 2.22 5.12 16.59
N GLU A 60 2.22 6.43 16.53
CA GLU A 60 3.39 7.27 16.80
C GLU A 60 4.07 6.88 18.12
N LYS A 61 5.40 6.73 18.07
CA LYS A 61 6.25 6.37 19.23
C LYS A 61 5.96 5.00 19.88
N LYS A 62 5.03 4.20 19.32
CA LYS A 62 4.78 2.86 19.82
C LYS A 62 5.87 1.90 19.33
N PRO A 63 6.61 1.22 20.21
CA PRO A 63 7.67 0.29 19.82
C PRO A 63 7.14 -0.79 18.89
N GLY A 64 7.88 -1.06 17.80
CA GLY A 64 7.53 -2.06 16.80
C GLY A 64 6.55 -1.58 15.72
N PHE A 65 6.17 -0.30 15.71
CA PHE A 65 5.24 0.27 14.73
C PHE A 65 5.84 1.43 13.92
N ASP A 66 7.16 1.60 13.94
CA ASP A 66 7.80 2.54 13.03
C ASP A 66 7.71 2.04 11.58
N ILE A 67 7.99 2.91 10.63
CA ILE A 67 7.93 2.65 9.19
C ILE A 67 9.33 2.81 8.60
N PHE A 68 9.80 1.78 7.90
CA PHE A 68 11.08 1.77 7.20
C PHE A 68 11.05 2.64 5.95
N VAL A 69 10.04 2.45 5.08
CA VAL A 69 9.90 3.21 3.84
C VAL A 69 8.99 4.41 4.09
N LYS A 70 9.56 5.48 4.67
CA LYS A 70 8.87 6.75 4.93
C LYS A 70 9.51 7.91 4.17
N GLU A 71 8.79 9.01 4.05
CA GLU A 71 9.28 10.21 3.36
C GLU A 71 10.58 10.72 3.98
N LYS A 72 11.54 11.10 3.11
CA LYS A 72 12.88 11.61 3.49
C LYS A 72 13.75 10.63 4.29
N ALA A 73 13.37 9.35 4.40
CA ALA A 73 14.20 8.34 5.07
C ALA A 73 15.46 8.02 4.25
N VAL A 74 16.57 7.81 4.96
CA VAL A 74 17.81 7.23 4.40
C VAL A 74 17.88 5.78 4.83
N LEU A 75 17.46 4.86 3.96
CA LEU A 75 17.25 3.45 4.31
C LEU A 75 18.52 2.76 4.83
N ASN A 76 19.68 3.03 4.21
CA ASN A 76 20.94 2.44 4.64
C ASN A 76 21.35 2.88 6.06
N SER A 77 21.03 4.11 6.46
CA SER A 77 21.30 4.58 7.82
C SER A 77 20.43 3.84 8.84
N THR A 78 19.18 3.52 8.46
CA THR A 78 18.28 2.74 9.31
C THR A 78 18.77 1.29 9.46
N ILE A 79 19.29 0.67 8.38
CA ILE A 79 19.87 -0.67 8.44
C ILE A 79 21.15 -0.65 9.31
N ALA A 80 22.00 0.37 9.18
CA ALA A 80 23.18 0.52 10.03
C ALA A 80 22.82 0.70 11.51
N GLN A 81 21.72 1.39 11.81
CA GLN A 81 21.22 1.52 13.18
C GLN A 81 20.80 0.16 13.78
N ALA A 82 20.19 -0.72 12.97
CA ALA A 82 19.86 -2.08 13.41
C ALA A 82 21.09 -2.84 13.93
N TYR A 83 22.21 -2.76 13.20
CA TYR A 83 23.45 -3.42 13.60
C TYR A 83 24.07 -2.77 14.83
N LYS A 84 24.01 -1.44 14.95
CA LYS A 84 24.48 -0.74 16.14
C LYS A 84 23.71 -1.17 17.38
N ASP A 85 22.39 -1.30 17.27
CA ASP A 85 21.52 -1.73 18.37
C ASP A 85 21.76 -3.22 18.75
N LEU A 86 22.21 -4.02 17.80
CA LEU A 86 22.63 -5.41 18.01
C LEU A 86 24.07 -5.54 18.54
N GLY A 87 24.79 -4.43 18.71
CA GLY A 87 26.18 -4.43 19.16
C GLY A 87 27.19 -4.98 18.14
N VAL A 88 26.85 -4.90 16.85
CA VAL A 88 27.69 -5.36 15.73
C VAL A 88 28.43 -4.17 15.12
N ASP A 89 29.76 -4.21 15.12
CA ASP A 89 30.58 -3.22 14.41
C ASP A 89 30.62 -3.56 12.90
N LEU A 90 30.09 -2.66 12.09
CA LEU A 90 30.05 -2.80 10.63
C LEU A 90 31.45 -2.67 9.96
N ASN A 91 32.44 -2.14 10.65
CA ASN A 91 33.81 -2.03 10.17
C ASN A 91 34.59 -3.34 10.34
N GLU A 92 34.16 -4.20 11.26
CA GLU A 92 34.73 -5.52 11.47
C GLU A 92 34.17 -6.55 10.48
N LYS A 93 34.95 -7.63 10.28
CA LYS A 93 34.46 -8.78 9.51
C LYS A 93 33.32 -9.47 10.28
N PRO A 94 32.35 -10.05 9.57
CA PRO A 94 31.31 -10.83 10.22
C PRO A 94 31.90 -11.93 11.12
N LYS A 95 31.34 -12.09 12.30
CA LYS A 95 31.77 -13.12 13.28
C LYS A 95 31.39 -14.54 12.81
N SER A 96 30.41 -14.66 11.93
CA SER A 96 29.92 -15.93 11.41
C SER A 96 30.43 -16.15 9.98
N ASP A 97 31.04 -17.30 9.74
CA ASP A 97 31.40 -17.75 8.37
C ASP A 97 30.18 -17.86 7.44
N LYS A 98 28.98 -17.94 8.02
CA LYS A 98 27.71 -18.00 7.30
C LYS A 98 27.38 -16.67 6.58
N ASP A 99 27.89 -15.56 7.08
CA ASP A 99 27.75 -14.23 6.45
C ASP A 99 28.84 -13.95 5.39
N GLY A 100 29.77 -14.87 5.21
CA GLY A 100 30.87 -14.74 4.26
C GLY A 100 31.92 -13.69 4.69
N LYS A 101 32.85 -13.37 3.78
CA LYS A 101 33.94 -12.41 4.06
C LYS A 101 33.44 -10.96 4.26
N LYS A 102 32.28 -10.63 3.70
CA LYS A 102 31.54 -9.38 3.87
C LYS A 102 30.07 -9.76 3.96
N ARG A 103 29.31 -9.23 4.90
CA ARG A 103 27.87 -9.48 5.02
C ARG A 103 27.21 -9.49 3.64
N ASN A 104 27.09 -10.67 3.05
CA ASN A 104 26.59 -10.82 1.68
C ASN A 104 25.08 -11.13 1.70
N THR A 105 24.44 -11.01 0.53
CA THR A 105 22.99 -11.28 0.36
C THR A 105 22.58 -12.72 0.65
N LYS A 106 23.54 -13.64 0.81
CA LYS A 106 23.31 -15.07 1.10
C LYS A 106 23.37 -15.41 2.59
N GLY A 107 23.53 -14.43 3.47
CA GLY A 107 23.44 -14.64 4.93
C GLY A 107 22.04 -15.03 5.37
N GLU A 108 21.53 -16.16 4.86
CA GLU A 108 20.22 -16.71 5.17
C GLU A 108 20.27 -17.76 6.30
N ALA A 109 21.48 -18.11 6.76
CA ALA A 109 21.62 -19.13 7.78
C ALA A 109 21.18 -18.62 9.15
N GLN A 110 20.39 -19.42 9.85
CA GLN A 110 19.88 -19.12 11.18
C GLN A 110 21.01 -18.72 12.14
N GLY A 111 20.85 -17.58 12.81
CA GLY A 111 21.84 -17.03 13.76
C GLY A 111 22.99 -16.26 13.14
N SER A 112 22.99 -16.01 11.82
CA SER A 112 23.93 -15.09 11.19
C SER A 112 23.65 -13.64 11.59
N GLU A 113 24.63 -12.74 11.42
CA GLU A 113 24.42 -11.30 11.68
C GLU A 113 23.34 -10.71 10.76
N VAL A 114 23.32 -11.16 9.48
CA VAL A 114 22.28 -10.74 8.52
C VAL A 114 20.89 -11.23 8.95
N ASP A 115 20.80 -12.45 9.47
CA ASP A 115 19.54 -13.00 10.00
C ASP A 115 19.05 -12.21 11.23
N GLN A 116 19.98 -11.88 12.15
CA GLN A 116 19.67 -11.04 13.33
C GLN A 116 19.23 -9.64 12.92
N GLY A 117 19.94 -9.02 11.94
CA GLY A 117 19.55 -7.72 11.38
C GLY A 117 18.16 -7.76 10.78
N ARG A 118 17.84 -8.79 9.99
CA ARG A 118 16.50 -9.01 9.39
C ARG A 118 15.43 -9.16 10.46
N ALA A 119 15.68 -9.94 11.49
CA ALA A 119 14.74 -10.12 12.61
C ALA A 119 14.49 -8.81 13.36
N TRP A 120 15.55 -8.02 13.61
CA TRP A 120 15.42 -6.70 14.21
C TRP A 120 14.58 -5.76 13.34
N MET A 121 14.80 -5.75 12.02
CA MET A 121 14.02 -4.93 11.08
C MET A 121 12.53 -5.32 11.09
N CYS A 122 12.21 -6.61 11.07
CA CYS A 122 10.83 -7.08 11.18
C CYS A 122 10.17 -6.69 12.51
N LYS A 123 10.93 -6.79 13.63
CA LYS A 123 10.43 -6.43 14.96
C LYS A 123 10.15 -4.93 15.09
N THR A 124 11.00 -4.10 14.49
CA THR A 124 10.95 -2.64 14.64
C THR A 124 9.98 -1.99 13.67
N PHE A 125 9.92 -2.46 12.42
CA PHE A 125 9.18 -1.80 11.36
C PHE A 125 7.93 -2.58 10.95
N PHE A 126 6.78 -1.95 11.12
CA PHE A 126 5.49 -2.53 10.75
C PHE A 126 5.44 -2.88 9.25
N ASP A 127 5.91 -2.00 8.38
CA ASP A 127 5.84 -2.19 6.93
C ASP A 127 6.79 -3.29 6.44
N VAL A 128 7.94 -3.49 7.08
CA VAL A 128 8.86 -4.59 6.76
C VAL A 128 8.22 -5.93 7.08
N ARG A 129 7.67 -6.12 8.29
CA ARG A 129 7.04 -7.39 8.65
C ARG A 129 5.71 -7.62 7.94
N THR A 130 5.05 -6.56 7.44
CA THR A 130 3.75 -6.66 6.74
C THR A 130 3.92 -6.88 5.25
N PHE A 131 4.63 -6.00 4.55
CA PHE A 131 4.74 -6.00 3.10
C PHE A 131 6.05 -6.58 2.58
N GLY A 132 7.03 -6.69 3.46
CA GLY A 132 8.40 -7.07 3.10
C GLY A 132 9.23 -5.89 2.60
N ALA A 133 10.53 -6.14 2.49
CA ALA A 133 11.49 -5.19 1.94
C ALA A 133 12.73 -5.89 1.41
N VAL A 134 13.39 -5.27 0.43
CA VAL A 134 14.72 -5.63 -0.03
C VAL A 134 15.71 -4.71 0.69
N MET A 135 16.54 -5.27 1.57
CA MET A 135 17.47 -4.55 2.44
C MET A 135 18.90 -5.02 2.22
N SER A 136 19.23 -5.40 0.99
CA SER A 136 20.53 -5.97 0.60
C SER A 136 21.59 -4.94 0.22
N THR A 137 21.31 -3.65 0.44
CA THR A 137 22.25 -2.55 0.20
C THR A 137 22.90 -2.08 1.50
N GLY A 138 24.07 -1.46 1.42
CA GLY A 138 24.80 -0.95 2.59
C GLY A 138 25.19 -2.06 3.57
N ALA A 139 24.69 -2.01 4.80
CA ALA A 139 25.00 -2.97 5.85
C ALA A 139 24.37 -4.36 5.63
N ASN A 140 23.44 -4.48 4.69
CA ASN A 140 22.76 -5.71 4.27
C ASN A 140 22.02 -6.46 5.42
N ALA A 141 20.72 -6.23 5.52
CA ALA A 141 19.82 -7.02 6.37
C ALA A 141 18.99 -8.06 5.57
N GLY A 142 19.46 -8.44 4.38
CA GLY A 142 18.83 -9.45 3.53
C GLY A 142 17.54 -9.00 2.87
N GLN A 143 16.65 -9.94 2.65
CA GLN A 143 15.34 -9.72 2.03
C GLN A 143 14.25 -10.30 2.92
N VAL A 144 13.13 -9.59 2.99
CA VAL A 144 11.90 -10.05 3.66
C VAL A 144 10.79 -10.12 2.64
N ARG A 145 10.17 -11.28 2.51
CA ARG A 145 8.90 -11.46 1.81
C ARG A 145 7.77 -11.31 2.82
N GLY A 146 7.02 -10.20 2.73
CA GLY A 146 5.93 -9.94 3.66
C GLY A 146 4.71 -10.83 3.40
N PRO A 147 3.94 -11.14 4.46
CA PRO A 147 2.71 -11.92 4.37
C PRO A 147 1.61 -11.25 3.57
N VAL A 148 1.58 -9.92 3.52
CA VAL A 148 0.52 -9.15 2.87
C VAL A 148 0.97 -8.71 1.49
N GLN A 149 0.23 -9.15 0.48
CA GLN A 149 0.45 -8.75 -0.91
C GLN A 149 -0.82 -8.10 -1.48
N LEU A 150 -0.65 -7.03 -2.25
CA LEU A 150 -1.72 -6.31 -2.94
C LEU A 150 -1.47 -6.35 -4.44
N THR A 151 -2.54 -6.40 -5.22
CA THR A 151 -2.50 -6.17 -6.66
C THR A 151 -2.63 -4.68 -6.96
N PHE A 152 -2.35 -4.28 -8.20
CA PHE A 152 -2.83 -2.99 -8.70
C PHE A 152 -4.35 -2.95 -8.60
N ALA A 153 -4.90 -1.78 -8.24
CA ALA A 153 -6.32 -1.56 -8.38
C ALA A 153 -6.64 -1.12 -9.80
N ARG A 154 -7.75 -1.64 -10.33
CA ARG A 154 -8.33 -1.23 -11.62
C ARG A 154 -9.70 -0.63 -11.38
N SER A 155 -10.07 0.37 -12.17
CA SER A 155 -11.43 0.89 -12.11
C SER A 155 -12.43 -0.14 -12.65
N VAL A 156 -13.63 -0.15 -12.08
CA VAL A 156 -14.72 -1.07 -12.46
C VAL A 156 -15.27 -0.75 -13.86
N THR A 157 -15.19 0.51 -14.22
CA THR A 157 -15.56 1.02 -15.55
C THR A 157 -14.47 1.95 -16.06
N PRO A 158 -14.34 2.15 -17.37
CA PRO A 158 -13.40 3.12 -17.93
C PRO A 158 -13.56 4.51 -17.31
N ILE A 159 -12.45 5.20 -17.13
CA ILE A 159 -12.40 6.56 -16.59
C ILE A 159 -12.00 7.56 -17.69
N VAL A 160 -12.27 8.82 -17.43
CA VAL A 160 -11.74 9.92 -18.22
C VAL A 160 -10.89 10.84 -17.34
N SER A 161 -9.81 11.37 -17.90
CA SER A 161 -9.00 12.38 -17.25
C SER A 161 -9.39 13.75 -17.79
N LEU A 162 -9.68 14.68 -16.87
CA LEU A 162 -9.92 16.09 -17.20
C LEU A 162 -8.69 16.89 -16.79
N GLU A 163 -8.23 17.75 -17.72
CA GLU A 163 -7.17 18.71 -17.45
C GLU A 163 -7.80 20.08 -17.13
N HIS A 164 -7.36 20.66 -16.02
CA HIS A 164 -7.79 21.99 -15.56
C HIS A 164 -6.58 22.92 -15.52
N SER A 165 -6.66 24.04 -16.24
CA SER A 165 -5.71 25.14 -16.05
C SER A 165 -6.04 25.87 -14.76
N ILE A 166 -5.05 26.05 -13.90
CA ILE A 166 -5.18 26.79 -12.65
C ILE A 166 -4.19 27.94 -12.64
N THR A 167 -4.61 29.07 -12.09
CA THR A 167 -3.78 30.27 -12.00
C THR A 167 -3.54 30.60 -10.53
N ARG A 168 -2.28 30.65 -10.14
CA ARG A 168 -1.88 31.24 -8.87
C ARG A 168 -1.66 32.74 -9.09
N MET A 169 -2.37 33.57 -8.34
CA MET A 169 -2.27 35.04 -8.39
C MET A 169 -1.05 35.53 -7.59
N ALA A 170 0.09 34.87 -7.79
CA ALA A 170 1.37 35.20 -7.19
C ALA A 170 2.51 34.51 -7.95
N VAL A 171 3.67 35.15 -7.96
CA VAL A 171 4.94 34.55 -8.44
C VAL A 171 5.81 34.13 -7.26
N ALA A 172 6.85 33.34 -7.52
CA ALA A 172 7.74 32.81 -6.47
C ALA A 172 8.96 33.72 -6.24
N THR A 173 9.39 34.50 -7.26
CA THR A 173 10.60 35.30 -7.22
C THR A 173 10.35 36.74 -7.68
N GLU A 174 11.17 37.66 -7.19
CA GLU A 174 11.16 39.08 -7.63
C GLU A 174 11.44 39.21 -9.13
N ALA A 175 12.35 38.41 -9.65
CA ALA A 175 12.69 38.37 -11.07
C ALA A 175 11.50 37.96 -11.96
N GLU A 176 10.61 37.09 -11.48
CA GLU A 176 9.37 36.77 -12.18
C GLU A 176 8.36 37.93 -12.11
N ALA A 177 8.29 38.61 -10.97
CA ALA A 177 7.43 39.78 -10.79
C ALA A 177 7.82 40.92 -11.73
N GLU A 178 9.11 41.21 -11.82
CA GLU A 178 9.66 42.22 -12.74
C GLU A 178 9.33 41.90 -14.20
N LYS A 179 9.52 40.65 -14.63
CA LYS A 179 9.20 40.22 -16.01
C LYS A 179 7.71 40.34 -16.35
N GLN A 180 6.83 40.25 -15.37
CA GLN A 180 5.39 40.32 -15.56
C GLN A 180 4.81 41.74 -15.37
N GLY A 181 5.65 42.72 -15.04
CA GLY A 181 5.20 44.11 -14.91
C GLY A 181 4.12 44.31 -13.82
N GLY A 182 4.12 43.48 -12.79
CA GLY A 182 3.17 43.56 -11.68
C GLY A 182 1.91 42.68 -11.81
N ASP A 183 1.74 41.95 -12.91
CA ASP A 183 0.58 41.02 -13.07
C ASP A 183 0.71 39.76 -12.19
N ASN A 184 1.91 39.40 -11.86
CA ASN A 184 2.29 38.40 -10.81
C ASN A 184 1.47 37.13 -10.82
N ARG A 185 1.32 36.48 -11.98
CA ARG A 185 0.54 35.26 -12.16
C ARG A 185 1.41 34.07 -12.53
N THR A 186 1.10 32.91 -12.01
CA THR A 186 1.72 31.63 -12.40
C THR A 186 0.63 30.64 -12.79
N MET A 187 0.73 30.08 -13.98
CA MET A 187 -0.19 29.06 -14.48
C MET A 187 0.33 27.65 -14.11
N GLY A 188 -0.59 26.79 -13.76
CA GLY A 188 -0.35 25.38 -13.53
C GLY A 188 -1.45 24.53 -14.15
N ARG A 189 -1.27 23.21 -14.13
CA ARG A 189 -2.26 22.25 -14.61
C ARG A 189 -2.62 21.28 -13.49
N LYS A 190 -3.87 20.89 -13.42
CA LYS A 190 -4.38 19.87 -12.51
C LYS A 190 -5.18 18.85 -13.32
N ASN A 191 -4.83 17.59 -13.16
CA ASN A 191 -5.53 16.49 -13.82
C ASN A 191 -6.39 15.77 -12.80
N THR A 192 -7.67 15.54 -13.13
CA THR A 192 -8.61 14.86 -12.24
C THR A 192 -9.41 13.80 -12.97
N VAL A 193 -9.82 12.79 -12.23
CA VAL A 193 -10.87 11.85 -12.61
C VAL A 193 -12.17 12.37 -12.00
N PRO A 194 -13.22 12.64 -12.79
CA PRO A 194 -14.51 13.11 -12.25
C PRO A 194 -15.10 12.13 -11.26
N TYR A 195 -15.08 10.85 -11.60
CA TYR A 195 -15.41 9.76 -10.72
C TYR A 195 -14.81 8.45 -11.22
N GLY A 196 -14.36 7.59 -10.29
CA GLY A 196 -13.91 6.22 -10.58
C GLY A 196 -14.03 5.35 -9.34
N LEU A 197 -14.67 4.19 -9.49
CA LEU A 197 -14.69 3.13 -8.48
C LEU A 197 -13.60 2.10 -8.82
N TYR A 198 -12.69 1.87 -7.89
CA TYR A 198 -11.52 1.00 -8.05
C TYR A 198 -11.66 -0.27 -7.23
N ARG A 199 -11.18 -1.37 -7.79
CA ARG A 199 -11.12 -2.68 -7.15
C ARG A 199 -9.67 -3.16 -7.09
N ALA A 200 -9.18 -3.47 -5.89
CA ALA A 200 -7.90 -4.13 -5.66
C ALA A 200 -8.12 -5.47 -4.95
N HIS A 201 -7.17 -6.39 -5.12
CA HIS A 201 -7.16 -7.67 -4.43
C HIS A 201 -5.96 -7.74 -3.49
N GLY A 202 -6.14 -8.46 -2.40
CA GLY A 202 -5.06 -8.69 -1.45
C GLY A 202 -5.08 -10.10 -0.86
N PHE A 203 -3.92 -10.49 -0.37
CA PHE A 203 -3.65 -11.83 0.14
C PHE A 203 -2.86 -11.72 1.43
N VAL A 204 -3.16 -12.59 2.39
CA VAL A 204 -2.41 -12.72 3.64
C VAL A 204 -2.01 -14.17 3.85
N SER A 205 -0.70 -14.42 3.84
CA SER A 205 -0.12 -15.75 4.03
C SER A 205 0.30 -15.97 5.48
N PRO A 206 -0.30 -16.95 6.21
CA PRO A 206 0.11 -17.25 7.57
C PRO A 206 1.55 -17.80 7.64
N HIS A 207 2.01 -18.56 6.67
CA HIS A 207 3.39 -19.05 6.63
C HIS A 207 4.42 -17.93 6.58
N LEU A 208 4.16 -16.87 5.79
CA LEU A 208 5.03 -15.71 5.75
C LEU A 208 4.86 -14.84 7.01
N ALA A 209 3.67 -14.80 7.60
CA ALA A 209 3.42 -14.11 8.86
C ALA A 209 4.26 -14.69 10.00
N GLN A 210 4.36 -16.02 10.09
CA GLN A 210 5.24 -16.71 11.05
C GLN A 210 6.71 -16.30 10.88
N GLN A 211 7.18 -16.21 9.63
CA GLN A 211 8.58 -15.84 9.34
C GLN A 211 8.90 -14.39 9.70
N THR A 212 7.94 -13.47 9.56
CA THR A 212 8.15 -12.03 9.79
C THR A 212 7.73 -11.57 11.18
N GLY A 213 7.00 -12.40 11.93
CA GLY A 213 6.40 -12.03 13.20
C GLY A 213 5.13 -11.18 13.05
N PHE A 214 4.51 -11.16 11.86
CA PHE A 214 3.23 -10.50 11.63
C PHE A 214 2.10 -11.25 12.37
N SER A 215 1.41 -10.56 13.24
CA SER A 215 0.43 -11.12 14.17
C SER A 215 -1.02 -10.86 13.74
N SER A 216 -1.98 -11.52 14.41
CA SER A 216 -3.40 -11.20 14.24
C SER A 216 -3.73 -9.75 14.61
N GLY A 217 -3.08 -9.19 15.62
CA GLY A 217 -3.24 -7.77 15.96
C GLY A 217 -2.70 -6.82 14.90
N ASP A 218 -1.63 -7.22 14.18
CA ASP A 218 -1.16 -6.46 13.01
C ASP A 218 -2.15 -6.55 11.85
N LEU A 219 -2.83 -7.68 11.66
CA LEU A 219 -3.89 -7.84 10.66
C LEU A 219 -5.10 -6.96 10.96
N ASP A 220 -5.55 -6.92 12.20
CA ASP A 220 -6.65 -6.05 12.63
C ASP A 220 -6.31 -4.58 12.40
N LEU A 221 -5.07 -4.19 12.73
CA LEU A 221 -4.57 -2.83 12.48
C LEU A 221 -4.48 -2.52 10.99
N LEU A 222 -4.09 -3.49 10.15
CA LEU A 222 -4.06 -3.35 8.69
C LEU A 222 -5.46 -3.10 8.12
N PHE A 223 -6.47 -3.88 8.54
CA PHE A 223 -7.85 -3.65 8.10
C PHE A 223 -8.39 -2.30 8.60
N LYS A 224 -8.06 -1.90 9.82
CA LYS A 224 -8.36 -0.54 10.31
C LYS A 224 -7.69 0.53 9.46
N ALA A 225 -6.45 0.29 9.03
CA ALA A 225 -5.74 1.21 8.13
C ALA A 225 -6.44 1.30 6.78
N PHE A 226 -6.86 0.19 6.16
CA PHE A 226 -7.60 0.23 4.90
C PHE A 226 -8.89 1.03 5.00
N LEU A 227 -9.66 0.89 6.07
CA LEU A 227 -10.91 1.62 6.28
C LEU A 227 -10.71 3.13 6.41
N ASN A 228 -9.57 3.57 6.96
CA ASN A 228 -9.36 4.97 7.35
C ASN A 228 -8.24 5.69 6.58
N MET A 229 -7.46 5.00 5.76
CA MET A 229 -6.24 5.56 5.15
C MET A 229 -6.52 6.77 4.25
N PHE A 230 -7.66 6.83 3.59
CA PHE A 230 -8.02 7.95 2.73
C PHE A 230 -8.50 9.16 3.53
N GLU A 231 -9.05 8.97 4.73
CA GLU A 231 -9.48 10.07 5.60
C GLU A 231 -8.28 10.90 6.11
N LEU A 232 -7.13 10.26 6.30
CA LEU A 232 -5.91 10.89 6.79
C LEU A 232 -4.96 11.35 5.67
N ASP A 233 -5.18 10.91 4.42
CA ASP A 233 -4.31 11.22 3.26
C ASP A 233 -4.98 12.27 2.34
N ARG A 234 -5.56 13.31 2.91
CA ARG A 234 -6.22 14.39 2.15
C ARG A 234 -5.21 15.33 1.50
N SER A 235 -5.45 15.65 0.22
CA SER A 235 -4.71 16.70 -0.49
C SER A 235 -5.55 17.26 -1.64
N ALA A 236 -5.21 18.47 -2.09
CA ALA A 236 -5.90 19.11 -3.21
C ALA A 236 -5.82 18.29 -4.53
N ALA A 237 -4.75 17.52 -4.72
CA ALA A 237 -4.59 16.67 -5.92
C ALA A 237 -5.47 15.42 -5.87
N ARG A 238 -5.74 14.88 -4.66
CA ARG A 238 -6.45 13.59 -4.51
C ARG A 238 -7.97 13.73 -4.58
N GLY A 239 -8.52 14.95 -4.49
CA GLY A 239 -9.96 15.17 -4.43
C GLY A 239 -10.60 14.43 -3.25
N LEU A 240 -11.79 13.91 -3.44
CA LEU A 240 -12.48 13.10 -2.46
C LEU A 240 -12.23 11.61 -2.75
N MET A 241 -11.36 10.98 -1.95
CA MET A 241 -11.16 9.53 -1.97
C MET A 241 -11.76 8.91 -0.72
N SER A 242 -12.42 7.76 -0.87
CA SER A 242 -13.04 7.03 0.24
C SER A 242 -12.95 5.52 0.05
N MET A 243 -12.68 4.79 1.15
CA MET A 243 -12.87 3.35 1.17
C MET A 243 -14.37 3.07 1.25
N ARG A 244 -14.88 2.26 0.33
CA ARG A 244 -16.31 1.94 0.24
C ARG A 244 -16.62 0.60 0.87
N LYS A 245 -15.80 -0.42 0.60
CA LYS A 245 -15.94 -1.75 1.19
C LYS A 245 -14.58 -2.46 1.27
N VAL A 246 -14.40 -3.22 2.32
CA VAL A 246 -13.35 -4.23 2.46
C VAL A 246 -14.06 -5.57 2.67
N ILE A 247 -13.95 -6.46 1.69
CA ILE A 247 -14.59 -7.78 1.71
C ILE A 247 -13.50 -8.81 1.94
N VAL A 248 -13.57 -9.55 3.04
CA VAL A 248 -12.53 -10.48 3.48
C VAL A 248 -13.08 -11.90 3.44
N PHE A 249 -12.35 -12.78 2.79
CA PHE A 249 -12.54 -14.23 2.79
C PHE A 249 -11.50 -14.84 3.72
N LYS A 250 -11.91 -15.22 4.92
CA LYS A 250 -11.08 -15.92 5.89
C LYS A 250 -11.18 -17.41 5.67
N HIS A 251 -10.05 -18.07 5.52
CA HIS A 251 -9.98 -19.51 5.38
C HIS A 251 -9.87 -20.18 6.74
N GLY A 252 -10.42 -21.37 6.88
CA GLY A 252 -10.25 -22.23 8.07
C GLY A 252 -8.89 -22.89 8.17
N SER A 253 -8.05 -22.80 7.14
CA SER A 253 -6.73 -23.44 7.08
C SER A 253 -5.62 -22.47 6.64
N GLU A 254 -4.38 -22.85 6.89
CA GLU A 254 -3.19 -22.09 6.50
C GLU A 254 -2.96 -22.05 4.98
N LEU A 255 -3.23 -23.16 4.29
CA LEU A 255 -3.08 -23.27 2.83
C LEU A 255 -4.26 -22.64 2.08
N GLY A 256 -5.40 -22.51 2.76
CA GLY A 256 -6.65 -22.04 2.18
C GLY A 256 -7.58 -23.19 1.79
N ASN A 257 -8.88 -22.88 1.76
CA ASN A 257 -9.96 -23.82 1.49
C ASN A 257 -10.53 -23.68 0.06
N ALA A 258 -10.14 -22.62 -0.66
CA ALA A 258 -10.55 -22.39 -2.03
C ALA A 258 -9.52 -21.53 -2.77
N PRO A 259 -9.47 -21.60 -4.13
CA PRO A 259 -8.67 -20.69 -4.94
C PRO A 259 -9.18 -19.23 -4.80
N ALA A 260 -8.25 -18.28 -4.71
CA ALA A 260 -8.57 -16.87 -4.51
C ALA A 260 -9.46 -16.30 -5.63
N HIS A 261 -9.19 -16.64 -6.92
CA HIS A 261 -9.99 -16.16 -8.05
C HIS A 261 -11.45 -16.55 -7.90
N ALA A 262 -11.76 -17.80 -7.49
CA ALA A 262 -13.12 -18.28 -7.30
C ALA A 262 -13.86 -17.56 -6.16
N LEU A 263 -13.13 -17.04 -5.17
CA LEU A 263 -13.67 -16.20 -4.11
C LEU A 263 -13.89 -14.76 -4.60
N PHE A 264 -12.96 -14.24 -5.38
CA PHE A 264 -13.06 -12.88 -5.93
C PHE A 264 -14.20 -12.76 -6.96
N ASP A 265 -14.46 -13.79 -7.76
CA ASP A 265 -15.58 -13.84 -8.73
C ASP A 265 -16.95 -13.75 -8.04
N ARG A 266 -17.03 -14.07 -6.74
CA ARG A 266 -18.25 -13.92 -5.93
C ARG A 266 -18.56 -12.47 -5.58
N VAL A 267 -17.58 -11.56 -5.72
CA VAL A 267 -17.79 -10.12 -5.51
C VAL A 267 -18.15 -9.49 -6.84
N GLN A 268 -19.43 -9.31 -7.08
CA GLN A 268 -19.97 -8.68 -8.27
C GLN A 268 -20.16 -7.19 -8.04
N VAL A 269 -19.62 -6.37 -8.93
CA VAL A 269 -19.77 -4.91 -8.92
C VAL A 269 -20.28 -4.49 -10.28
N THR A 270 -21.53 -4.05 -10.35
CA THR A 270 -22.21 -3.74 -11.62
C THR A 270 -22.75 -2.31 -11.59
N PRO A 271 -22.59 -1.53 -12.69
CA PRO A 271 -23.27 -0.25 -12.82
C PRO A 271 -24.80 -0.44 -12.78
N VAL A 272 -25.49 0.42 -12.04
CA VAL A 272 -26.97 0.41 -11.98
C VAL A 272 -27.58 0.87 -13.29
N ASN A 273 -26.93 1.85 -13.94
CA ASN A 273 -27.34 2.39 -15.22
C ASN A 273 -26.14 2.42 -16.17
N GLY A 274 -26.02 1.36 -16.97
CA GLY A 274 -24.87 1.16 -17.87
C GLY A 274 -24.76 2.17 -19.04
N GLU A 275 -25.79 2.94 -19.32
CA GLU A 275 -25.79 3.95 -20.40
C GLU A 275 -25.21 5.30 -19.98
N LYS A 276 -25.14 5.57 -18.66
CA LYS A 276 -24.64 6.84 -18.12
C LYS A 276 -23.35 6.62 -17.34
N PRO A 277 -22.36 7.50 -17.50
CA PRO A 277 -21.16 7.46 -16.67
C PRO A 277 -21.51 7.58 -15.18
N ALA A 278 -20.99 6.70 -14.36
CA ALA A 278 -21.13 6.79 -12.92
C ALA A 278 -20.49 8.08 -12.37
N ARG A 279 -21.09 8.64 -11.32
CA ARG A 279 -20.62 9.85 -10.64
C ARG A 279 -20.59 9.69 -9.12
N SER A 280 -21.05 8.54 -8.61
CA SER A 280 -21.08 8.23 -7.19
C SER A 280 -21.04 6.71 -6.97
N PHE A 281 -20.73 6.30 -5.74
CA PHE A 281 -20.81 4.87 -5.37
C PHE A 281 -22.23 4.31 -5.47
N LYS A 282 -23.26 5.15 -5.36
CA LYS A 282 -24.68 4.77 -5.49
C LYS A 282 -25.04 4.32 -6.91
N ASP A 283 -24.22 4.67 -7.90
CA ASP A 283 -24.40 4.25 -9.30
C ASP A 283 -23.89 2.82 -9.55
N TYR A 284 -23.45 2.13 -8.50
CA TYR A 284 -23.04 0.72 -8.55
C TYR A 284 -23.82 -0.12 -7.55
N THR A 285 -24.10 -1.35 -7.97
CA THR A 285 -24.56 -2.41 -7.08
C THR A 285 -23.37 -3.31 -6.74
N VAL A 286 -23.10 -3.48 -5.45
CA VAL A 286 -22.10 -4.44 -4.94
C VAL A 286 -22.82 -5.59 -4.29
N LYS A 287 -22.64 -6.80 -4.84
CA LYS A 287 -23.24 -8.04 -4.35
C LYS A 287 -22.14 -9.05 -4.07
N VAL A 288 -22.16 -9.63 -2.86
CA VAL A 288 -21.30 -10.76 -2.50
C VAL A 288 -22.15 -12.03 -2.53
N ASP A 289 -21.84 -12.96 -3.42
CA ASP A 289 -22.51 -14.25 -3.47
C ASP A 289 -21.98 -15.15 -2.36
N THR A 290 -22.77 -15.28 -1.30
CA THR A 290 -22.51 -16.16 -0.15
C THR A 290 -23.19 -17.51 -0.29
N ALA A 291 -23.95 -17.76 -1.36
CA ALA A 291 -24.60 -19.05 -1.60
C ALA A 291 -23.54 -20.13 -1.92
N LYS A 292 -23.66 -21.28 -1.25
CA LYS A 292 -22.77 -22.44 -1.47
C LYS A 292 -21.28 -22.07 -1.34
N LEU A 293 -20.92 -21.30 -0.30
CA LEU A 293 -19.52 -21.04 0.00
C LEU A 293 -18.78 -22.36 0.21
N PRO A 294 -17.52 -22.46 -0.27
CA PRO A 294 -16.68 -23.62 0.04
C PRO A 294 -16.56 -23.82 1.55
N GLN A 295 -16.55 -25.09 1.97
CA GLN A 295 -16.41 -25.41 3.39
C GLN A 295 -15.14 -24.77 4.00
N GLY A 296 -15.25 -24.14 5.14
CA GLY A 296 -14.14 -23.47 5.82
C GLY A 296 -13.85 -22.06 5.31
N ILE A 297 -14.73 -21.45 4.52
CA ILE A 297 -14.67 -20.04 4.15
C ILE A 297 -15.68 -19.25 4.97
N GLU A 298 -15.20 -18.21 5.63
CA GLU A 298 -15.99 -17.18 6.31
C GLU A 298 -15.85 -15.85 5.55
N VAL A 299 -16.97 -15.18 5.29
CA VAL A 299 -16.98 -13.88 4.61
C VAL A 299 -17.28 -12.80 5.64
N MET A 300 -16.43 -11.77 5.66
CA MET A 300 -16.62 -10.58 6.48
C MET A 300 -16.68 -9.35 5.56
N GLU A 301 -17.72 -8.55 5.69
CA GLU A 301 -17.81 -7.24 5.04
C GLU A 301 -17.55 -6.15 6.07
N LEU A 302 -16.46 -5.42 5.87
CA LEU A 302 -16.13 -4.26 6.68
C LEU A 302 -16.58 -3.02 5.90
N ALA A 303 -17.41 -2.21 6.51
CA ALA A 303 -17.88 -0.95 5.93
C ALA A 303 -16.84 0.16 6.19
N GLY A 304 -16.60 0.99 5.17
CA GLY A 304 -15.84 2.23 5.28
C GLY A 304 -16.76 3.39 5.65
#